data_4817059453ca3bed3ef0d18c0d2b7811
#
_entry.id   4817059453ca3bed3ef0d18c0d2b7811
#
_cell.length_a   1.000
_cell.length_b   1.000
_cell.length_c   1.000
_cell.angle_alpha   90.00
_cell.angle_beta   90.00
_cell.angle_gamma   90.00
#
_symmetry.space_group_name_H-M   'P 1'
#
loop_
_entity.id
_entity.type
_entity.pdbx_description
1 polymer ?
#
loop_
_entity_poly.entity_id
_entity_poly.type
_entity_poly.pdbx_seq_one_letter_code
_entity_poly.pdbx_strand_id
1 'polypeptide(L)'
;MSTWKSIVDKVIEAPVVTSFTSIGPALRSRLDDWTSLDSYDLIGRRIVLTGGTSGLGLAAAERFTSLGATLLVVGRSRDKTERICAGLPGPGTATAVIADLGDFDQVRAAANEILDLGGADTLIHNAGALTADRRTNAAGVEATIASQVVGPHLMTTLLLPSLSEAAPGRVITMASGGMYAAGLTVRQLQMDDDEYGGSEQYARAKRAQVTMNELWATKVSPAKVVFHAMHPGWADTPGVEASLPTFRKVMGPLLRSADQGADTLVWLVADDEATTTSGDFWLDRRRRPIHKLPTTKKTDTPERRAQLWEYVEQLAGTRS
;
A
#
# COMPACT_ATOMS: atom_id res chain seq x y z
N MET A 1 -19.96 10.76 -13.15
CA MET A 1 -20.79 9.54 -12.87
C MET A 1 -22.26 9.91 -12.87
N SER A 2 -23.14 9.07 -13.45
CA SER A 2 -24.60 9.28 -13.36
C SER A 2 -25.09 9.07 -11.93
N THR A 3 -26.11 9.81 -11.50
CA THR A 3 -26.64 9.80 -10.12
C THR A 3 -27.04 8.38 -9.67
N TRP A 4 -27.58 7.56 -10.57
CA TRP A 4 -28.00 6.18 -10.25
C TRP A 4 -26.82 5.24 -9.95
N LYS A 5 -25.70 5.32 -10.69
CA LYS A 5 -24.50 4.54 -10.43
C LYS A 5 -23.94 4.84 -9.02
N SER A 6 -24.00 6.11 -8.58
CA SER A 6 -23.61 6.52 -7.23
C SER A 6 -24.53 5.93 -6.15
N ILE A 7 -25.85 5.85 -6.39
CA ILE A 7 -26.80 5.24 -5.45
C ILE A 7 -26.54 3.73 -5.31
N VAL A 8 -26.37 3.04 -6.44
CA VAL A 8 -26.09 1.59 -6.42
C VAL A 8 -24.78 1.29 -5.70
N ASP A 9 -23.73 2.08 -5.95
CA ASP A 9 -22.45 1.90 -5.25
C ASP A 9 -22.58 2.10 -3.73
N LYS A 10 -23.38 3.07 -3.26
CA LYS A 10 -23.64 3.24 -1.83
C LYS A 10 -24.32 2.03 -1.21
N VAL A 11 -25.22 1.37 -1.95
CA VAL A 11 -25.89 0.14 -1.49
C VAL A 11 -24.88 -1.00 -1.39
N ILE A 12 -23.92 -1.11 -2.33
CA ILE A 12 -22.85 -2.11 -2.28
C ILE A 12 -21.88 -1.79 -1.14
N GLU A 13 -21.56 -0.52 -0.92
CA GLU A 13 -20.58 -0.05 0.07
C GLU A 13 -21.09 -0.15 1.52
N ALA A 14 -22.39 0.02 1.76
CA ALA A 14 -22.94 0.09 3.10
C ALA A 14 -22.72 -1.18 3.93
N PRO A 15 -22.94 -2.41 3.41
CA PRO A 15 -22.52 -3.61 4.12
C PRO A 15 -21.04 -3.90 3.86
N VAL A 16 -20.22 -3.95 4.92
CA VAL A 16 -18.79 -4.25 4.82
C VAL A 16 -18.54 -5.57 4.06
N VAL A 17 -19.38 -6.58 4.29
CA VAL A 17 -19.27 -7.91 3.64
C VAL A 17 -19.40 -7.79 2.13
N THR A 18 -20.43 -7.13 1.60
CA THR A 18 -20.60 -7.00 0.15
C THR A 18 -19.50 -6.15 -0.48
N SER A 19 -19.04 -5.11 0.22
CA SER A 19 -18.00 -4.23 -0.30
C SER A 19 -16.61 -4.89 -0.32
N PHE A 20 -16.25 -5.66 0.72
CA PHE A 20 -14.87 -6.13 0.91
C PHE A 20 -14.64 -7.54 0.36
N THR A 21 -15.69 -8.30 0.06
CA THR A 21 -15.59 -9.63 -0.54
C THR A 21 -15.47 -9.57 -2.07
N SER A 22 -15.38 -10.73 -2.72
CA SER A 22 -15.37 -10.88 -4.18
C SER A 22 -16.63 -10.35 -4.88
N ILE A 23 -17.72 -10.15 -4.15
CA ILE A 23 -18.97 -9.57 -4.65
C ILE A 23 -18.77 -8.10 -5.05
N GLY A 24 -18.01 -7.33 -4.26
CA GLY A 24 -17.76 -5.90 -4.50
C GLY A 24 -17.20 -5.61 -5.90
N PRO A 25 -15.99 -6.10 -6.23
CA PRO A 25 -15.40 -5.86 -7.55
C PRO A 25 -16.23 -6.47 -8.70
N ALA A 26 -16.90 -7.62 -8.49
CA ALA A 26 -17.73 -8.24 -9.53
C ALA A 26 -18.95 -7.36 -9.92
N LEU A 27 -19.54 -6.67 -8.94
CA LEU A 27 -20.65 -5.75 -9.20
C LEU A 27 -20.15 -4.41 -9.76
N ARG A 28 -19.06 -3.85 -9.17
CA ARG A 28 -18.51 -2.55 -9.58
C ARG A 28 -17.90 -2.58 -10.97
N SER A 29 -17.24 -3.66 -11.35
CA SER A 29 -16.68 -3.81 -12.71
C SER A 29 -17.75 -3.71 -13.78
N ARG A 30 -18.93 -4.30 -13.54
CA ARG A 30 -20.08 -4.20 -14.47
C ARG A 30 -20.76 -2.84 -14.40
N LEU A 31 -20.86 -2.26 -13.19
CA LEU A 31 -21.50 -0.96 -12.99
C LEU A 31 -20.75 0.17 -13.67
N ASP A 32 -19.41 0.11 -13.66
CA ASP A 32 -18.53 1.17 -14.15
C ASP A 32 -17.85 0.82 -15.49
N ASP A 33 -18.20 -0.32 -16.07
CA ASP A 33 -17.62 -0.79 -17.34
C ASP A 33 -16.08 -0.72 -17.32
N TRP A 34 -15.47 -1.42 -16.31
CA TRP A 34 -14.03 -1.33 -16.10
C TRP A 34 -13.23 -1.72 -17.33
N THR A 35 -12.31 -0.87 -17.71
CA THR A 35 -11.29 -1.18 -18.71
C THR A 35 -10.49 -2.41 -18.24
N SER A 36 -10.31 -3.39 -19.14
CA SER A 36 -9.48 -4.57 -18.83
C SER A 36 -8.05 -4.14 -18.51
N LEU A 37 -7.47 -4.71 -17.47
CA LEU A 37 -6.05 -4.46 -17.16
C LEU A 37 -5.13 -4.88 -18.29
N ASP A 38 -5.51 -5.89 -19.09
CA ASP A 38 -4.71 -6.37 -20.21
C ASP A 38 -4.61 -5.38 -21.39
N SER A 39 -5.41 -4.31 -21.37
CA SER A 39 -5.37 -3.26 -22.41
C SER A 39 -4.36 -2.15 -22.11
N TYR A 40 -3.74 -2.14 -20.93
CA TYR A 40 -2.71 -1.17 -20.59
C TYR A 40 -1.34 -1.62 -21.09
N ASP A 41 -0.48 -0.65 -21.35
CA ASP A 41 0.92 -0.83 -21.69
C ASP A 41 1.79 -0.11 -20.66
N LEU A 42 2.72 -0.83 -20.05
CA LEU A 42 3.67 -0.29 -19.08
C LEU A 42 5.12 -0.36 -19.59
N ILE A 43 5.33 -0.56 -20.90
CA ILE A 43 6.66 -0.49 -21.50
C ILE A 43 7.30 0.87 -21.19
N GLY A 44 8.54 0.83 -20.69
CA GLY A 44 9.27 2.03 -20.27
C GLY A 44 8.96 2.50 -18.84
N ARG A 45 7.93 1.95 -18.17
CA ARG A 45 7.65 2.25 -16.76
C ARG A 45 8.59 1.48 -15.85
N ARG A 46 9.18 2.18 -14.88
CA ARG A 46 10.07 1.63 -13.85
C ARG A 46 9.35 1.64 -12.51
N ILE A 47 9.00 0.46 -12.02
CA ILE A 47 8.17 0.28 -10.84
C ILE A 47 8.98 -0.34 -9.71
N VAL A 48 9.04 0.30 -8.56
CA VAL A 48 9.53 -0.29 -7.31
C VAL A 48 8.36 -0.86 -6.53
N LEU A 49 8.39 -2.16 -6.25
CA LEU A 49 7.36 -2.87 -5.51
C LEU A 49 7.92 -3.51 -4.25
N THR A 50 7.52 -3.04 -3.08
CA THR A 50 7.88 -3.69 -1.83
C THR A 50 6.96 -4.87 -1.53
N GLY A 51 7.54 -6.02 -1.13
CA GLY A 51 6.76 -7.21 -0.77
C GLY A 51 6.13 -7.94 -1.97
N GLY A 52 6.78 -7.91 -3.14
CA GLY A 52 6.32 -8.54 -4.38
C GLY A 52 6.49 -10.07 -4.45
N THR A 53 6.80 -10.76 -3.34
CA THR A 53 7.18 -12.19 -3.35
C THR A 53 6.08 -13.15 -2.90
N SER A 54 4.90 -12.67 -2.61
CA SER A 54 3.73 -13.50 -2.22
C SER A 54 2.42 -12.71 -2.25
N GLY A 55 1.30 -13.41 -2.27
CA GLY A 55 -0.05 -12.85 -2.13
C GLY A 55 -0.32 -11.73 -3.15
N LEU A 56 -0.88 -10.60 -2.66
CA LEU A 56 -1.26 -9.45 -3.49
C LEU A 56 -0.08 -8.85 -4.25
N GLY A 57 1.09 -8.76 -3.58
CA GLY A 57 2.29 -8.22 -4.21
C GLY A 57 2.79 -9.09 -5.35
N LEU A 58 2.71 -10.42 -5.23
CA LEU A 58 3.09 -11.33 -6.31
C LEU A 58 2.12 -11.21 -7.50
N ALA A 59 0.81 -11.21 -7.24
CA ALA A 59 -0.19 -11.01 -8.30
C ALA A 59 0.00 -9.68 -9.03
N ALA A 60 0.31 -8.60 -8.29
CA ALA A 60 0.65 -7.32 -8.90
C ALA A 60 1.95 -7.38 -9.72
N ALA A 61 3.00 -8.05 -9.20
CA ALA A 61 4.28 -8.23 -9.91
C ALA A 61 4.09 -8.94 -11.24
N GLU A 62 3.33 -10.05 -11.24
CA GLU A 62 2.99 -10.80 -12.46
C GLU A 62 2.25 -9.92 -13.48
N ARG A 63 1.32 -9.10 -13.03
CA ARG A 63 0.62 -8.15 -13.90
C ARG A 63 1.53 -7.08 -14.47
N PHE A 64 2.37 -6.45 -13.65
CA PHE A 64 3.28 -5.40 -14.12
C PHE A 64 4.25 -5.91 -15.17
N THR A 65 4.86 -7.08 -14.96
CA THR A 65 5.76 -7.66 -15.96
C THR A 65 5.04 -8.15 -17.22
N SER A 66 3.81 -8.68 -17.09
CA SER A 66 2.98 -9.03 -18.25
C SER A 66 2.60 -7.82 -19.10
N LEU A 67 2.47 -6.64 -18.50
CA LEU A 67 2.22 -5.36 -19.17
C LEU A 67 3.50 -4.66 -19.64
N GLY A 68 4.67 -5.28 -19.52
CA GLY A 68 5.93 -4.79 -20.06
C GLY A 68 6.75 -3.88 -19.14
N ALA A 69 6.39 -3.73 -17.87
CA ALA A 69 7.13 -2.88 -16.94
C ALA A 69 8.53 -3.42 -16.61
N THR A 70 9.45 -2.50 -16.29
CA THR A 70 10.69 -2.80 -15.58
C THR A 70 10.41 -2.76 -14.08
N LEU A 71 10.45 -3.92 -13.41
CA LEU A 71 10.07 -4.07 -12.02
C LEU A 71 11.29 -4.25 -11.12
N LEU A 72 11.39 -3.46 -10.06
CA LEU A 72 12.36 -3.61 -8.97
C LEU A 72 11.61 -4.14 -7.74
N VAL A 73 11.82 -5.42 -7.40
CA VAL A 73 11.12 -6.08 -6.29
C VAL A 73 11.95 -5.99 -5.02
N VAL A 74 11.46 -5.22 -4.04
CA VAL A 74 12.11 -5.13 -2.72
C VAL A 74 11.61 -6.25 -1.82
N GLY A 75 12.51 -7.13 -1.40
CA GLY A 75 12.21 -8.28 -0.55
C GLY A 75 13.31 -8.58 0.47
N ARG A 76 12.96 -9.25 1.59
CA ARG A 76 13.91 -9.55 2.67
C ARG A 76 14.81 -10.76 2.39
N SER A 77 14.28 -11.76 1.70
CA SER A 77 14.99 -13.01 1.40
C SER A 77 15.55 -12.98 0.00
N ARG A 78 16.88 -12.95 -0.13
CA ARG A 78 17.58 -12.94 -1.43
C ARG A 78 17.10 -14.07 -2.32
N ASP A 79 17.25 -15.32 -1.88
CA ASP A 79 16.94 -16.50 -2.68
C ASP A 79 15.48 -16.53 -3.14
N LYS A 80 14.56 -16.11 -2.26
CA LYS A 80 13.14 -16.04 -2.61
C LYS A 80 12.86 -14.94 -3.61
N THR A 81 13.42 -13.75 -3.40
CA THR A 81 13.16 -12.59 -4.25
C THR A 81 13.74 -12.80 -5.65
N GLU A 82 14.98 -13.26 -5.75
CA GLU A 82 15.64 -13.57 -7.02
C GLU A 82 14.90 -14.67 -7.80
N ARG A 83 14.50 -15.75 -7.13
CA ARG A 83 13.72 -16.84 -7.75
C ARG A 83 12.37 -16.35 -8.29
N ILE A 84 11.67 -15.49 -7.53
CA ILE A 84 10.40 -14.92 -7.98
C ILE A 84 10.63 -14.01 -9.19
N CYS A 85 11.60 -13.09 -9.12
CA CYS A 85 11.93 -12.22 -10.25
C CYS A 85 12.23 -12.99 -11.52
N ALA A 86 13.01 -14.08 -11.42
CA ALA A 86 13.35 -14.93 -12.56
C ALA A 86 12.15 -15.69 -13.14
N GLY A 87 11.10 -15.91 -12.37
CA GLY A 87 9.90 -16.65 -12.78
C GLY A 87 8.71 -15.77 -13.20
N LEU A 88 8.83 -14.44 -13.15
CA LEU A 88 7.74 -13.54 -13.52
C LEU A 88 7.45 -13.59 -15.04
N PRO A 89 6.18 -13.60 -15.43
CA PRO A 89 5.77 -13.74 -16.83
C PRO A 89 5.87 -12.43 -17.63
N GLY A 90 5.78 -12.54 -18.95
CA GLY A 90 5.57 -11.43 -19.87
C GLY A 90 6.85 -10.80 -20.43
N PRO A 91 6.71 -9.71 -21.20
CA PRO A 91 7.83 -9.05 -21.87
C PRO A 91 8.62 -8.10 -20.96
N GLY A 92 8.09 -7.80 -19.76
CA GLY A 92 8.78 -6.96 -18.78
C GLY A 92 9.99 -7.63 -18.15
N THR A 93 10.72 -6.88 -17.37
CA THR A 93 11.90 -7.38 -16.63
C THR A 93 11.69 -7.22 -15.13
N ALA A 94 12.33 -8.06 -14.32
CA ALA A 94 12.29 -7.94 -12.87
C ALA A 94 13.68 -8.12 -12.26
N THR A 95 14.03 -7.22 -11.36
CA THR A 95 15.28 -7.24 -10.59
C THR A 95 14.99 -7.30 -9.11
N ALA A 96 15.72 -8.13 -8.38
CA ALA A 96 15.61 -8.24 -6.93
C ALA A 96 16.45 -7.15 -6.25
N VAL A 97 15.86 -6.41 -5.32
CA VAL A 97 16.52 -5.50 -4.39
C VAL A 97 16.30 -6.04 -2.98
N ILE A 98 17.36 -6.19 -2.19
CA ILE A 98 17.25 -6.90 -0.91
C ILE A 98 17.28 -5.92 0.26
N ALA A 99 16.15 -5.82 0.97
CA ALA A 99 16.05 -5.01 2.18
C ALA A 99 14.92 -5.49 3.11
N ASP A 100 15.16 -5.41 4.40
CA ASP A 100 14.11 -5.35 5.42
C ASP A 100 13.71 -3.89 5.63
N LEU A 101 12.42 -3.57 5.40
CA LEU A 101 11.92 -2.20 5.57
C LEU A 101 11.89 -1.76 7.03
N GLY A 102 12.01 -2.68 7.98
CA GLY A 102 12.19 -2.39 9.40
C GLY A 102 13.61 -1.99 9.77
N ASP A 103 14.58 -2.22 8.91
CA ASP A 103 15.99 -1.83 9.05
C ASP A 103 16.27 -0.59 8.20
N PHE A 104 16.44 0.55 8.84
CA PHE A 104 16.54 1.83 8.13
C PHE A 104 17.84 1.98 7.33
N ASP A 105 18.92 1.29 7.72
CA ASP A 105 20.17 1.29 6.95
C ASP A 105 20.02 0.44 5.68
N GLN A 106 19.32 -0.69 5.75
CA GLN A 106 18.98 -1.47 4.57
C GLN A 106 18.02 -0.71 3.64
N VAL A 107 17.08 0.07 4.18
CA VAL A 107 16.22 0.95 3.35
C VAL A 107 17.03 1.99 2.60
N ARG A 108 18.04 2.61 3.26
CA ARG A 108 18.95 3.57 2.60
C ARG A 108 19.78 2.91 1.52
N ALA A 109 20.35 1.73 1.80
CA ALA A 109 21.13 0.98 0.83
C ALA A 109 20.27 0.56 -0.39
N ALA A 110 19.05 0.07 -0.15
CA ALA A 110 18.12 -0.28 -1.21
C ALA A 110 17.70 0.93 -2.07
N ALA A 111 17.48 2.09 -1.45
CA ALA A 111 17.15 3.31 -2.19
C ALA A 111 18.31 3.72 -3.11
N ASN A 112 19.56 3.64 -2.63
CA ASN A 112 20.74 3.92 -3.46
C ASN A 112 20.87 2.91 -4.62
N GLU A 113 20.69 1.61 -4.35
CA GLU A 113 20.70 0.56 -5.38
C GLU A 113 19.63 0.82 -6.44
N ILE A 114 18.42 1.21 -6.03
CA ILE A 114 17.33 1.57 -6.95
C ILE A 114 17.73 2.77 -7.84
N LEU A 115 18.37 3.79 -7.26
CA LEU A 115 18.84 4.96 -8.01
C LEU A 115 19.96 4.57 -9.01
N ASP A 116 20.91 3.73 -8.60
CA ASP A 116 21.98 3.21 -9.47
C ASP A 116 21.42 2.36 -10.63
N LEU A 117 20.32 1.65 -10.38
CA LEU A 117 19.58 0.91 -11.41
C LEU A 117 18.71 1.81 -12.32
N GLY A 118 18.79 3.13 -12.18
CA GLY A 118 18.13 4.13 -13.00
C GLY A 118 16.85 4.72 -12.38
N GLY A 119 16.64 4.56 -11.07
CA GLY A 119 15.53 5.16 -10.33
C GLY A 119 14.17 4.50 -10.57
N ALA A 120 13.12 5.24 -10.30
CA ALA A 120 11.74 4.79 -10.46
C ALA A 120 10.81 5.95 -10.83
N ASP A 121 9.78 5.67 -11.59
CA ASP A 121 8.64 6.56 -11.82
C ASP A 121 7.42 6.19 -10.95
N THR A 122 7.42 4.97 -10.42
CA THR A 122 6.36 4.48 -9.52
C THR A 122 6.96 3.73 -8.34
N LEU A 123 6.52 4.09 -7.13
CA LEU A 123 6.88 3.42 -5.88
C LEU A 123 5.64 2.84 -5.21
N ILE A 124 5.66 1.54 -4.90
CA ILE A 124 4.55 0.83 -4.29
C ILE A 124 4.95 0.29 -2.93
N HIS A 125 4.34 0.85 -1.89
CA HIS A 125 4.44 0.35 -0.53
C HIS A 125 3.38 -0.72 -0.29
N ASN A 126 3.69 -1.97 -0.66
CA ASN A 126 2.79 -3.11 -0.46
C ASN A 126 3.24 -4.02 0.69
N ALA A 127 4.53 -4.04 1.02
CA ALA A 127 5.02 -4.88 2.12
C ALA A 127 4.29 -4.57 3.43
N GLY A 128 3.84 -5.62 4.10
CA GLY A 128 3.17 -5.52 5.38
C GLY A 128 2.78 -6.88 5.92
N ALA A 129 2.88 -7.04 7.22
CA ALA A 129 2.46 -8.24 7.93
C ALA A 129 1.85 -7.85 9.28
N LEU A 130 0.96 -8.69 9.78
CA LEU A 130 0.47 -8.66 11.14
C LEU A 130 1.38 -9.56 11.98
N THR A 131 1.92 -9.05 13.09
CA THR A 131 2.75 -9.79 14.03
C THR A 131 1.98 -10.03 15.32
N ALA A 132 2.05 -11.25 15.86
CA ALA A 132 1.39 -11.58 17.14
C ALA A 132 2.14 -10.95 18.32
N ASP A 133 3.48 -10.98 18.25
CA ASP A 133 4.35 -10.54 19.33
C ASP A 133 4.99 -9.20 19.00
N ARG A 134 5.15 -8.37 20.04
CA ARG A 134 5.88 -7.12 19.93
C ARG A 134 7.37 -7.39 19.75
N ARG A 135 7.94 -6.73 18.75
CA ARG A 135 9.39 -6.72 18.48
C ARG A 135 9.80 -5.31 18.11
N THR A 136 11.06 -4.97 18.34
CA THR A 136 11.63 -3.69 17.91
C THR A 136 12.80 -3.93 16.96
N ASN A 137 13.06 -2.97 16.09
CA ASN A 137 14.28 -2.93 15.30
C ASN A 137 15.48 -2.44 16.15
N ALA A 138 16.66 -2.34 15.52
CA ALA A 138 17.87 -1.88 16.20
C ALA A 138 17.78 -0.41 16.72
N ALA A 139 16.89 0.41 16.14
CA ALA A 139 16.63 1.77 16.60
C ALA A 139 15.54 1.85 17.69
N GLY A 140 15.09 0.71 18.23
CA GLY A 140 14.04 0.66 19.27
C GLY A 140 12.62 0.92 18.75
N VAL A 141 12.40 0.97 17.43
CA VAL A 141 11.08 1.20 16.83
C VAL A 141 10.33 -0.12 16.69
N GLU A 142 9.05 -0.15 17.09
CA GLU A 142 8.19 -1.33 16.97
C GLU A 142 8.15 -1.80 15.51
N ALA A 143 8.24 -3.10 15.29
CA ALA A 143 8.51 -3.71 13.99
C ALA A 143 7.44 -3.41 12.92
N THR A 144 6.16 -3.34 13.31
CA THR A 144 5.07 -3.00 12.40
C THR A 144 5.16 -1.52 11.99
N ILE A 145 5.43 -0.63 12.96
CA ILE A 145 5.61 0.81 12.68
C ILE A 145 6.89 1.03 11.88
N ALA A 146 8.00 0.37 12.24
CA ALA A 146 9.25 0.48 11.51
C ALA A 146 9.08 0.09 10.03
N SER A 147 8.51 -1.10 9.77
CA SER A 147 8.44 -1.65 8.41
C SER A 147 7.29 -1.12 7.56
N GLN A 148 6.18 -0.65 8.19
CA GLN A 148 4.99 -0.25 7.45
C GLN A 148 4.74 1.27 7.45
N VAL A 149 5.40 2.04 8.31
CA VAL A 149 5.23 3.51 8.37
C VAL A 149 6.55 4.23 8.14
N VAL A 150 7.57 3.97 8.98
CA VAL A 150 8.83 4.71 8.95
C VAL A 150 9.69 4.33 7.75
N GLY A 151 9.88 3.04 7.47
CA GLY A 151 10.64 2.55 6.32
C GLY A 151 10.06 3.02 4.98
N PRO A 152 8.74 2.90 4.74
CA PRO A 152 8.08 3.50 3.58
C PRO A 152 8.27 5.01 3.46
N HIS A 153 8.15 5.77 4.56
CA HIS A 153 8.41 7.20 4.55
C HIS A 153 9.85 7.52 4.15
N LEU A 154 10.82 6.83 4.75
CA LEU A 154 12.24 6.98 4.44
C LEU A 154 12.54 6.66 2.96
N MET A 155 12.02 5.53 2.45
CA MET A 155 12.19 5.14 1.05
C MET A 155 11.56 6.17 0.10
N THR A 156 10.36 6.67 0.41
CA THR A 156 9.72 7.76 -0.35
C THR A 156 10.59 9.01 -0.38
N THR A 157 11.11 9.43 0.79
CA THR A 157 11.99 10.61 0.90
C THR A 157 13.22 10.48 0.00
N LEU A 158 13.88 9.32 0.02
CA LEU A 158 15.11 9.07 -0.73
C LEU A 158 14.87 8.96 -2.25
N LEU A 159 13.74 8.40 -2.66
CA LEU A 159 13.40 8.23 -4.08
C LEU A 159 12.61 9.40 -4.68
N LEU A 160 12.19 10.38 -3.86
CA LEU A 160 11.36 11.50 -4.30
C LEU A 160 11.96 12.30 -5.48
N PRO A 161 13.30 12.55 -5.54
CA PRO A 161 13.88 13.22 -6.71
C PRO A 161 13.64 12.43 -8.00
N SER A 162 13.94 11.14 -8.03
CA SER A 162 13.72 10.27 -9.21
C SER A 162 12.24 10.19 -9.60
N LEU A 163 11.35 9.98 -8.61
CA LEU A 163 9.90 9.98 -8.84
C LEU A 163 9.41 11.30 -9.46
N SER A 164 10.01 12.42 -9.08
CA SER A 164 9.63 13.75 -9.59
C SER A 164 10.06 13.99 -11.04
N GLU A 165 11.02 13.26 -11.54
CA GLU A 165 11.46 13.32 -12.95
C GLU A 165 10.45 12.70 -13.92
N ALA A 166 9.63 11.76 -13.43
CA ALA A 166 8.62 11.06 -14.24
C ALA A 166 7.38 11.90 -14.58
N ALA A 167 7.15 13.00 -13.90
CA ALA A 167 6.14 14.07 -14.01
C ALA A 167 4.79 13.70 -14.67
N PRO A 168 3.83 13.13 -13.94
CA PRO A 168 3.87 12.84 -12.51
C PRO A 168 4.31 11.41 -12.19
N GLY A 169 5.25 11.29 -11.28
CA GLY A 169 5.53 10.02 -10.63
C GLY A 169 4.37 9.57 -9.74
N ARG A 170 4.38 8.32 -9.30
CA ARG A 170 3.30 7.74 -8.49
C ARG A 170 3.84 7.07 -7.24
N VAL A 171 3.24 7.37 -6.08
CA VAL A 171 3.47 6.63 -4.84
C VAL A 171 2.15 6.02 -4.40
N ILE A 172 2.10 4.69 -4.28
CA ILE A 172 0.88 3.97 -3.93
C ILE A 172 1.11 3.13 -2.68
N THR A 173 0.27 3.33 -1.67
CA THR A 173 0.34 2.63 -0.39
C THR A 173 -0.77 1.59 -0.27
N MET A 174 -0.40 0.32 -0.16
CA MET A 174 -1.31 -0.77 0.18
C MET A 174 -1.67 -0.69 1.68
N ALA A 175 -2.80 -0.06 1.97
CA ALA A 175 -3.36 -0.01 3.30
C ALA A 175 -4.21 -1.27 3.60
N SER A 176 -5.18 -1.15 4.50
CA SER A 176 -6.11 -2.22 4.86
C SER A 176 -7.43 -1.61 5.35
N GLY A 177 -8.52 -2.33 5.17
CA GLY A 177 -9.80 -2.00 5.81
C GLY A 177 -9.73 -1.96 7.34
N GLY A 178 -8.73 -2.60 7.96
CA GLY A 178 -8.46 -2.52 9.41
C GLY A 178 -8.26 -1.09 9.93
N MET A 179 -7.78 -0.18 9.08
CA MET A 179 -7.62 1.23 9.45
C MET A 179 -8.94 1.92 9.87
N TYR A 180 -10.08 1.42 9.42
CA TYR A 180 -11.37 1.98 9.81
C TYR A 180 -11.72 1.75 11.28
N ALA A 181 -11.09 0.77 11.94
CA ALA A 181 -11.28 0.50 13.37
C ALA A 181 -10.37 1.36 14.26
N ALA A 182 -9.27 1.91 13.73
CA ALA A 182 -8.29 2.67 14.49
C ALA A 182 -8.46 4.18 14.30
N GLY A 183 -8.44 4.95 15.39
CA GLY A 183 -8.26 6.40 15.37
C GLY A 183 -6.81 6.78 15.09
N LEU A 184 -6.57 8.04 14.71
CA LEU A 184 -5.23 8.57 14.60
C LEU A 184 -4.65 8.77 16.00
N THR A 185 -3.54 8.09 16.30
CA THR A 185 -2.77 8.24 17.52
C THR A 185 -1.30 8.48 17.18
N VAL A 186 -0.60 9.25 18.01
CA VAL A 186 0.82 9.54 17.83
C VAL A 186 1.62 9.04 19.04
N ARG A 187 1.25 9.46 20.25
CA ARG A 187 1.95 9.04 21.49
C ARG A 187 1.90 7.53 21.71
N GLN A 188 0.81 6.91 21.31
CA GLN A 188 0.57 5.47 21.41
C GLN A 188 0.60 4.80 20.04
N LEU A 189 1.30 5.39 19.08
CA LEU A 189 1.44 4.78 17.75
C LEU A 189 2.14 3.44 17.86
N GLN A 190 3.15 3.36 18.71
CA GLN A 190 3.77 2.12 19.13
C GLN A 190 3.14 1.70 20.47
N MET A 191 2.51 0.53 20.48
CA MET A 191 1.93 -0.01 21.73
C MET A 191 3.05 -0.46 22.66
N ASP A 192 2.82 -0.30 23.95
CA ASP A 192 3.72 -0.80 25.01
C ASP A 192 3.60 -2.33 25.15
N ASP A 193 4.59 -2.96 25.78
CA ASP A 193 4.68 -4.43 25.88
C ASP A 193 3.48 -5.06 26.59
N ASP A 194 3.00 -4.44 27.66
CA ASP A 194 1.90 -4.90 28.50
C ASP A 194 0.51 -4.75 27.85
N GLU A 195 0.37 -3.82 26.90
CA GLU A 195 -0.88 -3.58 26.18
C GLU A 195 -0.85 -4.11 24.73
N TYR A 196 0.23 -4.78 24.31
CA TYR A 196 0.42 -5.12 22.91
C TYR A 196 -0.63 -6.08 22.37
N GLY A 197 -1.30 -5.65 21.33
CA GLY A 197 -2.20 -6.45 20.51
C GLY A 197 -1.86 -6.32 19.03
N GLY A 198 -1.33 -7.38 18.42
CA GLY A 198 -0.83 -7.32 17.05
C GLY A 198 -1.87 -6.80 16.03
N SER A 199 -3.14 -7.18 16.18
CA SER A 199 -4.21 -6.68 15.31
C SER A 199 -4.48 -5.18 15.51
N GLU A 200 -4.41 -4.69 16.74
CA GLU A 200 -4.56 -3.27 17.04
C GLU A 200 -3.36 -2.47 16.55
N GLN A 201 -2.14 -2.95 16.81
CA GLN A 201 -0.91 -2.35 16.32
C GLN A 201 -0.91 -2.23 14.79
N TYR A 202 -1.34 -3.29 14.11
CA TYR A 202 -1.51 -3.28 12.66
C TYR A 202 -2.55 -2.25 12.19
N ALA A 203 -3.71 -2.16 12.87
CA ALA A 203 -4.74 -1.17 12.53
C ALA A 203 -4.25 0.27 12.73
N ARG A 204 -3.48 0.54 13.81
CA ARG A 204 -2.82 1.84 14.04
C ARG A 204 -1.82 2.18 12.94
N ALA A 205 -0.98 1.21 12.54
CA ALA A 205 -0.04 1.38 11.43
C ALA A 205 -0.75 1.70 10.11
N LYS A 206 -1.83 0.97 9.78
CA LYS A 206 -2.61 1.21 8.57
C LYS A 206 -3.34 2.56 8.58
N ARG A 207 -3.80 3.03 9.74
CA ARG A 207 -4.31 4.40 9.91
C ARG A 207 -3.21 5.43 9.66
N ALA A 208 -2.04 5.25 10.26
CA ALA A 208 -0.90 6.14 10.06
C ALA A 208 -0.46 6.18 8.59
N GLN A 209 -0.39 5.04 7.89
CA GLN A 209 -0.07 4.99 6.46
C GLN A 209 -0.99 5.86 5.61
N VAL A 210 -2.31 5.75 5.82
CA VAL A 210 -3.29 6.55 5.06
C VAL A 210 -3.15 8.03 5.38
N THR A 211 -2.93 8.38 6.65
CA THR A 211 -2.70 9.78 7.04
C THR A 211 -1.39 10.32 6.45
N MET A 212 -0.31 9.53 6.46
CA MET A 212 0.97 9.92 5.84
C MET A 212 0.84 10.10 4.32
N ASN A 213 0.03 9.27 3.63
CA ASN A 213 -0.27 9.43 2.22
C ASN A 213 -0.92 10.80 1.93
N GLU A 214 -1.93 11.20 2.70
CA GLU A 214 -2.56 12.52 2.56
C GLU A 214 -1.59 13.65 2.88
N LEU A 215 -0.73 13.50 3.91
CA LEU A 215 0.28 14.49 4.27
C LEU A 215 1.33 14.66 3.16
N TRP A 216 1.82 13.59 2.57
CA TRP A 216 2.70 13.64 1.39
C TRP A 216 2.05 14.41 0.24
N ALA A 217 0.77 14.13 -0.05
CA ALA A 217 0.02 14.82 -1.09
C ALA A 217 -0.13 16.34 -0.85
N THR A 218 -0.09 16.79 0.41
CA THR A 218 -0.09 18.23 0.72
C THR A 218 1.28 18.90 0.59
N LYS A 219 2.36 18.12 0.67
CA LYS A 219 3.75 18.64 0.69
C LYS A 219 4.40 18.60 -0.70
N VAL A 220 3.93 17.76 -1.59
CA VAL A 220 4.48 17.59 -2.94
C VAL A 220 3.44 17.99 -3.98
N SER A 221 3.85 18.79 -4.95
CA SER A 221 2.96 19.17 -6.06
C SER A 221 2.49 17.93 -6.83
N PRO A 222 1.18 17.76 -7.08
CA PRO A 222 0.67 16.63 -7.86
C PRO A 222 1.19 16.62 -9.31
N ALA A 223 1.67 17.74 -9.84
CA ALA A 223 2.34 17.78 -11.13
C ALA A 223 3.71 17.07 -11.11
N LYS A 224 4.30 16.86 -9.93
CA LYS A 224 5.56 16.11 -9.76
C LYS A 224 5.31 14.67 -9.37
N VAL A 225 4.55 14.45 -8.29
CA VAL A 225 4.24 13.12 -7.79
C VAL A 225 2.82 13.10 -7.21
N VAL A 226 2.05 12.11 -7.59
CA VAL A 226 0.74 11.83 -6.99
C VAL A 226 0.88 10.72 -5.94
N PHE A 227 0.15 10.87 -4.85
CA PHE A 227 0.15 9.94 -3.72
C PHE A 227 -1.24 9.36 -3.56
N HIS A 228 -1.35 8.03 -3.51
CA HIS A 228 -2.60 7.34 -3.27
C HIS A 228 -2.42 6.21 -2.26
N ALA A 229 -3.46 5.99 -1.47
CA ALA A 229 -3.57 4.79 -0.67
C ALA A 229 -4.77 3.97 -1.15
N MET A 230 -4.71 2.66 -1.00
CA MET A 230 -5.81 1.78 -1.35
C MET A 230 -5.92 0.62 -0.36
N HIS A 231 -7.07 -0.03 -0.28
CA HIS A 231 -7.16 -1.32 0.36
C HIS A 231 -7.75 -2.37 -0.59
N PRO A 232 -7.28 -3.63 -0.49
CA PRO A 232 -7.59 -4.66 -1.47
C PRO A 232 -8.95 -5.37 -1.26
N GLY A 233 -9.70 -4.96 -0.24
CA GLY A 233 -10.79 -5.78 0.29
C GLY A 233 -10.26 -6.94 1.14
N TRP A 234 -11.05 -7.98 1.30
CA TRP A 234 -10.66 -9.21 2.00
C TRP A 234 -10.18 -10.24 0.99
N ALA A 235 -8.87 -10.30 0.79
CA ALA A 235 -8.25 -11.23 -0.16
C ALA A 235 -7.68 -12.46 0.56
N ASP A 236 -7.83 -13.63 -0.06
CA ASP A 236 -7.19 -14.86 0.40
C ASP A 236 -5.71 -14.82 0.07
N THR A 237 -4.91 -14.63 1.10
CA THR A 237 -3.45 -14.53 1.00
C THR A 237 -2.77 -15.35 2.08
N PRO A 238 -1.52 -15.77 1.88
CA PRO A 238 -0.75 -16.45 2.93
C PRO A 238 -0.67 -15.66 4.24
N GLY A 239 -0.69 -14.32 4.17
CA GLY A 239 -0.73 -13.46 5.36
C GLY A 239 -2.05 -13.58 6.14
N VAL A 240 -3.18 -13.62 5.45
CA VAL A 240 -4.51 -13.82 6.07
C VAL A 240 -4.62 -15.24 6.64
N GLU A 241 -4.13 -16.25 5.93
CA GLU A 241 -4.11 -17.63 6.40
C GLU A 241 -3.33 -17.77 7.71
N ALA A 242 -2.14 -17.18 7.78
CA ALA A 242 -1.27 -17.26 8.94
C ALA A 242 -1.79 -16.44 10.14
N SER A 243 -2.32 -15.23 9.89
CA SER A 243 -2.67 -14.27 10.95
C SER A 243 -4.12 -14.34 11.41
N LEU A 244 -5.04 -14.79 10.53
CA LEU A 244 -6.49 -14.80 10.78
C LEU A 244 -7.16 -16.13 10.34
N PRO A 245 -6.71 -17.30 10.83
CA PRO A 245 -7.16 -18.59 10.34
C PRO A 245 -8.67 -18.83 10.52
N THR A 246 -9.25 -18.39 11.64
CA THR A 246 -10.69 -18.49 11.90
C THR A 246 -11.51 -17.63 10.95
N PHE A 247 -11.07 -16.41 10.68
CA PHE A 247 -11.70 -15.54 9.70
C PHE A 247 -11.69 -16.16 8.29
N ARG A 248 -10.53 -16.68 7.87
CA ARG A 248 -10.39 -17.39 6.59
C ARG A 248 -11.31 -18.60 6.51
N LYS A 249 -11.43 -19.39 7.58
CA LYS A 249 -12.32 -20.56 7.61
C LYS A 249 -13.79 -20.20 7.40
N VAL A 250 -14.24 -19.08 7.97
CA VAL A 250 -15.64 -18.63 7.89
C VAL A 250 -15.92 -17.91 6.56
N MET A 251 -15.01 -17.02 6.14
CA MET A 251 -15.21 -16.14 5.00
C MET A 251 -14.62 -16.69 3.69
N GLY A 252 -13.87 -17.79 3.73
CA GLY A 252 -13.08 -18.32 2.61
C GLY A 252 -13.76 -18.29 1.25
N PRO A 253 -15.00 -18.79 1.10
CA PRO A 253 -15.71 -18.79 -0.20
C PRO A 253 -16.04 -17.39 -0.74
N LEU A 254 -16.02 -16.39 0.11
CA LEU A 254 -16.32 -15.00 -0.24
C LEU A 254 -15.07 -14.12 -0.37
N LEU A 255 -13.90 -14.63 0.03
CA LEU A 255 -12.67 -13.89 -0.10
C LEU A 255 -12.34 -13.60 -1.57
N ARG A 256 -11.67 -12.49 -1.81
CA ARG A 256 -11.15 -12.14 -3.14
C ARG A 256 -9.97 -13.03 -3.48
N SER A 257 -9.78 -13.34 -4.75
CA SER A 257 -8.48 -13.84 -5.23
C SER A 257 -7.40 -12.76 -5.07
N ALA A 258 -6.13 -13.17 -5.15
CA ALA A 258 -5.01 -12.23 -5.14
C ALA A 258 -5.10 -11.24 -6.31
N ASP A 259 -5.52 -11.69 -7.50
CA ASP A 259 -5.74 -10.83 -8.67
C ASP A 259 -6.83 -9.78 -8.44
N GLN A 260 -7.97 -10.19 -7.87
CA GLN A 260 -9.05 -9.26 -7.53
C GLN A 260 -8.63 -8.24 -6.49
N GLY A 261 -7.78 -8.64 -5.54
CA GLY A 261 -7.23 -7.74 -4.53
C GLY A 261 -6.16 -6.78 -5.09
N ALA A 262 -5.39 -7.21 -6.08
CA ALA A 262 -4.37 -6.41 -6.74
C ALA A 262 -4.93 -5.48 -7.85
N ASP A 263 -6.15 -5.71 -8.32
CA ASP A 263 -6.74 -4.99 -9.47
C ASP A 263 -6.63 -3.47 -9.34
N THR A 264 -7.11 -2.90 -8.24
CA THR A 264 -7.07 -1.45 -8.02
C THR A 264 -5.64 -0.92 -7.92
N LEU A 265 -4.70 -1.70 -7.38
CA LEU A 265 -3.28 -1.33 -7.34
C LEU A 265 -2.70 -1.22 -8.75
N VAL A 266 -2.94 -2.23 -9.58
CA VAL A 266 -2.46 -2.23 -10.98
C VAL A 266 -3.09 -1.10 -11.77
N TRP A 267 -4.38 -0.88 -11.60
CA TRP A 267 -5.10 0.23 -12.23
C TRP A 267 -4.54 1.60 -11.83
N LEU A 268 -4.26 1.83 -10.53
CA LEU A 268 -3.65 3.07 -10.04
C LEU A 268 -2.27 3.35 -10.64
N VAL A 269 -1.54 2.31 -11.02
CA VAL A 269 -0.25 2.43 -11.72
C VAL A 269 -0.46 2.72 -13.20
N ALA A 270 -1.43 2.08 -13.84
CA ALA A 270 -1.58 2.07 -15.29
C ALA A 270 -2.44 3.20 -15.83
N ASP A 271 -3.52 3.57 -15.14
CA ASP A 271 -4.54 4.48 -15.63
C ASP A 271 -4.20 5.95 -15.34
N ASP A 272 -4.45 6.82 -16.32
CA ASP A 272 -4.19 8.26 -16.18
C ASP A 272 -5.20 8.97 -15.27
N GLU A 273 -6.39 8.39 -15.04
CA GLU A 273 -7.34 8.91 -14.06
C GLU A 273 -6.71 9.04 -12.68
N ALA A 274 -5.82 8.11 -12.31
CA ALA A 274 -5.08 8.13 -11.06
C ALA A 274 -4.14 9.35 -10.92
N THR A 275 -3.80 10.04 -12.01
CA THR A 275 -2.95 11.24 -11.97
C THR A 275 -3.73 12.54 -11.83
N THR A 276 -5.05 12.48 -11.95
CA THR A 276 -5.92 13.67 -11.89
C THR A 276 -6.08 14.25 -10.49
N THR A 277 -5.73 13.48 -9.46
CA THR A 277 -5.81 13.87 -8.05
C THR A 277 -4.63 13.28 -7.26
N SER A 278 -4.49 13.71 -6.01
CA SER A 278 -3.49 13.20 -5.08
C SER A 278 -4.06 13.18 -3.66
N GLY A 279 -3.63 12.24 -2.84
CA GLY A 279 -4.08 12.09 -1.45
C GLY A 279 -5.29 11.17 -1.26
N ASP A 280 -5.86 10.65 -2.33
CA ASP A 280 -7.07 9.85 -2.26
C ASP A 280 -6.84 8.43 -1.69
N PHE A 281 -7.91 7.89 -1.12
CA PHE A 281 -8.01 6.51 -0.68
C PHE A 281 -8.97 5.71 -1.57
N TRP A 282 -8.54 4.54 -2.04
CA TRP A 282 -9.23 3.80 -3.09
C TRP A 282 -9.66 2.39 -2.67
N LEU A 283 -10.81 1.97 -3.16
CA LEU A 283 -11.28 0.58 -3.17
C LEU A 283 -12.08 0.35 -4.46
N ASP A 284 -11.76 -0.70 -5.19
CA ASP A 284 -12.46 -1.08 -6.40
C ASP A 284 -12.54 0.07 -7.41
N ARG A 285 -11.38 0.67 -7.73
CA ARG A 285 -11.19 1.81 -8.64
C ARG A 285 -12.08 3.01 -8.32
N ARG A 286 -12.54 3.13 -7.06
CA ARG A 286 -13.34 4.26 -6.57
C ARG A 286 -12.73 4.90 -5.35
N ARG A 287 -12.83 6.22 -5.27
CA ARG A 287 -12.41 6.98 -4.08
C ARG A 287 -13.35 6.68 -2.93
N ARG A 288 -12.77 6.50 -1.75
CA ARG A 288 -13.49 6.18 -0.53
C ARG A 288 -13.11 7.13 0.61
N PRO A 289 -14.05 7.44 1.49
CA PRO A 289 -13.72 8.20 2.69
C PRO A 289 -12.77 7.38 3.58
N ILE A 290 -11.80 8.07 4.19
CA ILE A 290 -10.87 7.43 5.14
C ILE A 290 -11.49 7.19 6.52
N HIS A 291 -12.67 7.73 6.78
CA HIS A 291 -13.41 7.56 8.03
C HIS A 291 -14.79 6.96 7.76
N LYS A 292 -15.08 5.81 8.37
CA LYS A 292 -16.42 5.20 8.42
C LYS A 292 -17.08 5.37 9.78
N LEU A 293 -16.28 5.54 10.85
CA LEU A 293 -16.75 5.71 12.22
C LEU A 293 -16.50 7.14 12.71
N PRO A 294 -17.51 7.78 13.36
CA PRO A 294 -17.33 9.12 13.93
C PRO A 294 -16.17 9.22 14.94
N THR A 295 -15.92 8.14 15.69
CA THR A 295 -14.82 8.04 16.67
C THR A 295 -13.47 8.22 16.03
N THR A 296 -13.23 7.60 14.88
CA THR A 296 -11.94 7.73 14.17
C THR A 296 -11.76 9.12 13.58
N LYS A 297 -12.84 9.77 13.13
CA LYS A 297 -12.81 11.14 12.62
C LYS A 297 -12.45 12.16 13.70
N LYS A 298 -12.96 11.98 14.93
CA LYS A 298 -12.67 12.88 16.07
C LYS A 298 -11.17 12.90 16.44
N THR A 299 -10.46 11.83 16.19
CA THR A 299 -9.02 11.74 16.49
C THR A 299 -8.12 12.30 15.39
N ASP A 300 -8.66 12.52 14.21
CA ASP A 300 -7.90 12.98 13.04
C ASP A 300 -7.96 14.51 12.96
N THR A 301 -7.11 15.16 13.76
CA THR A 301 -7.03 16.62 13.82
C THR A 301 -5.77 17.14 13.14
N PRO A 302 -5.75 18.40 12.67
CA PRO A 302 -4.57 19.01 12.08
C PRO A 302 -3.32 18.90 12.97
N GLU A 303 -3.48 19.07 14.28
CA GLU A 303 -2.39 19.01 15.26
C GLU A 303 -1.81 17.60 15.36
N ARG A 304 -2.67 16.55 15.40
CA ARG A 304 -2.21 15.16 15.41
C ARG A 304 -1.55 14.75 14.09
N ARG A 305 -2.03 15.25 12.96
CA ARG A 305 -1.40 15.06 11.66
C ARG A 305 -0.01 15.66 11.62
N ALA A 306 0.17 16.89 12.09
CA ALA A 306 1.48 17.54 12.20
C ALA A 306 2.40 16.74 13.13
N GLN A 307 1.92 16.34 14.32
CA GLN A 307 2.68 15.53 15.26
C GLN A 307 3.07 14.14 14.67
N LEU A 308 2.18 13.50 13.90
CA LEU A 308 2.52 12.23 13.23
C LEU A 308 3.67 12.44 12.24
N TRP A 309 3.58 13.47 11.41
CA TRP A 309 4.63 13.79 10.44
C TRP A 309 5.98 13.99 11.13
N GLU A 310 6.04 14.87 12.12
CA GLU A 310 7.27 15.14 12.89
C GLU A 310 7.82 13.88 13.56
N TYR A 311 6.95 13.06 14.14
CA TYR A 311 7.35 11.83 14.80
C TYR A 311 7.95 10.82 13.82
N VAL A 312 7.34 10.64 12.65
CA VAL A 312 7.87 9.74 11.62
C VAL A 312 9.18 10.25 11.03
N GLU A 313 9.32 11.57 10.77
CA GLU A 313 10.59 12.17 10.36
C GLU A 313 11.70 11.99 11.40
N GLN A 314 11.39 12.15 12.68
CA GLN A 314 12.33 11.92 13.76
C GLN A 314 12.82 10.47 13.78
N LEU A 315 11.90 9.49 13.69
CA LEU A 315 12.25 8.08 13.68
C LEU A 315 13.04 7.68 12.43
N ALA A 316 12.74 8.27 11.28
CA ALA A 316 13.45 8.02 10.02
C ALA A 316 14.82 8.69 9.93
N GLY A 317 15.13 9.66 10.85
CA GLY A 317 16.33 10.48 10.78
C GLY A 317 16.35 11.38 9.55
N THR A 318 15.19 11.85 9.09
CA THR A 318 15.03 12.74 7.92
C THR A 318 14.74 14.18 8.33
N ARG A 319 14.61 14.46 9.61
CA ARG A 319 14.38 15.81 10.14
C ARG A 319 15.64 16.65 9.92
N SER A 320 15.54 17.71 9.12
CA SER A 320 16.57 18.74 8.90
C SER A 320 16.55 19.77 10.00
#